data_7bf1e1b5d283d6d0134dab36b249b0ad
#
_entry.id   7bf1e1b5d283d6d0134dab36b249b0ad
#
_cell.length_a   1.000
_cell.length_b   1.000
_cell.length_c   1.000
_cell.angle_alpha   90.00
_cell.angle_beta   90.00
_cell.angle_gamma   90.00
#
_symmetry.space_group_name_H-M   'P 1'
#
loop_
_entity.id
_entity.type
_entity.pdbx_description
1 polymer ?
#
loop_
_entity_poly.entity_id
_entity_poly.type
_entity_poly.pdbx_seq_one_letter_code
_entity_poly.pdbx_strand_id
1 'polypeptide(L)'
;MSVVHALQEQFPTYKDNFPVWAEQADAMHQFVIWTMLEDARMGASLQHYNPLVDDEVRAAWNLPLHWKLIAQMPFGVPVTRPGSKEVMPLDERVFAFND
;
A
#
# COMPACT_ATOMS: atom_id res chain seq x y z
N MET A 1 -5.79 -20.83 -2.90
CA MET A 1 -6.74 -19.99 -2.14
C MET A 1 -5.97 -18.88 -1.46
N SER A 2 -6.45 -17.66 -1.49
CA SER A 2 -5.82 -16.54 -0.77
C SER A 2 -6.15 -16.59 0.72
N VAL A 3 -5.34 -15.88 1.53
CA VAL A 3 -5.61 -15.74 2.96
C VAL A 3 -6.99 -15.14 3.21
N VAL A 4 -7.39 -14.15 2.40
CA VAL A 4 -8.71 -13.52 2.49
C VAL A 4 -9.82 -14.55 2.29
N HIS A 5 -9.74 -15.38 1.26
CA HIS A 5 -10.76 -16.42 1.01
C HIS A 5 -10.83 -17.43 2.16
N ALA A 6 -9.68 -17.87 2.68
CA ALA A 6 -9.64 -18.79 3.80
C ALA A 6 -10.32 -18.20 5.05
N LEU A 7 -10.05 -16.93 5.34
CA LEU A 7 -10.67 -16.22 6.47
C LEU A 7 -12.18 -16.02 6.26
N GLN A 8 -12.61 -15.73 5.04
CA GLN A 8 -14.02 -15.59 4.71
C GLN A 8 -14.80 -16.90 4.93
N GLU A 9 -14.18 -18.03 4.60
CA GLU A 9 -14.79 -19.35 4.83
C GLU A 9 -14.82 -19.71 6.32
N GLN A 10 -13.73 -19.42 7.04
CA GLN A 10 -13.61 -19.73 8.46
C GLN A 10 -14.50 -18.84 9.34
N PHE A 11 -14.66 -17.59 8.98
CA PHE A 11 -15.42 -16.59 9.74
C PHE A 11 -16.44 -15.89 8.86
N PRO A 12 -17.55 -16.56 8.48
CA PRO A 12 -18.52 -16.00 7.54
C PRO A 12 -19.17 -14.67 7.99
N THR A 13 -19.27 -14.46 9.31
CA THR A 13 -19.84 -13.23 9.88
C THR A 13 -19.07 -11.98 9.41
N TYR A 14 -17.76 -12.10 9.20
CA TYR A 14 -16.88 -10.99 8.80
C TYR A 14 -16.48 -11.06 7.33
N LYS A 15 -17.19 -11.85 6.53
CA LYS A 15 -16.85 -12.10 5.13
C LYS A 15 -16.58 -10.82 4.34
N ASP A 16 -17.44 -9.82 4.48
CA ASP A 16 -17.35 -8.57 3.73
C ASP A 16 -16.31 -7.59 4.31
N ASN A 17 -15.82 -7.85 5.52
CA ASN A 17 -14.82 -7.04 6.18
C ASN A 17 -13.39 -7.42 5.78
N PHE A 18 -13.11 -8.69 5.51
CA PHE A 18 -11.75 -9.17 5.22
C PHE A 18 -11.10 -8.48 4.03
N PRO A 19 -11.78 -8.22 2.90
CA PRO A 19 -11.16 -7.48 1.80
C PRO A 19 -10.73 -6.07 2.18
N VAL A 20 -11.55 -5.37 2.96
CA VAL A 20 -11.26 -4.01 3.45
C VAL A 20 -10.06 -4.04 4.40
N TRP A 21 -10.08 -4.96 5.36
CA TRP A 21 -8.98 -5.10 6.33
C TRP A 21 -7.67 -5.51 5.65
N ALA A 22 -7.75 -6.34 4.62
CA ALA A 22 -6.57 -6.72 3.83
C ALA A 22 -5.95 -5.52 3.12
N GLU A 23 -6.74 -4.63 2.54
CA GLU A 23 -6.25 -3.41 1.91
C GLU A 23 -5.64 -2.45 2.93
N GLN A 24 -6.26 -2.32 4.10
CA GLN A 24 -5.72 -1.50 5.20
C GLN A 24 -4.39 -2.05 5.70
N ALA A 25 -4.30 -3.36 5.88
CA ALA A 25 -3.06 -4.03 6.30
C ALA A 25 -1.95 -3.88 5.24
N ASP A 26 -2.30 -4.00 3.97
CA ASP A 26 -1.37 -3.79 2.86
C ASP A 26 -0.83 -2.35 2.85
N ALA A 27 -1.68 -1.36 3.07
CA ALA A 27 -1.27 0.04 3.14
C ALA A 27 -0.27 0.29 4.29
N MET A 28 -0.50 -0.32 5.46
CA MET A 28 0.44 -0.25 6.58
C MET A 28 1.79 -0.89 6.21
N HIS A 29 1.77 -2.01 5.52
CA HIS A 29 2.98 -2.68 5.05
C HIS A 29 3.74 -1.83 4.03
N GLN A 30 3.05 -1.21 3.09
CA GLN A 30 3.64 -0.27 2.13
C GLN A 30 4.34 0.88 2.85
N PHE A 31 3.73 1.45 3.86
CA PHE A 31 4.31 2.53 4.65
C PHE A 31 5.61 2.11 5.35
N VAL A 32 5.62 0.91 5.94
CA VAL A 32 6.82 0.37 6.59
C VAL A 32 7.95 0.19 5.58
N ILE A 33 7.69 -0.39 4.41
CA ILE A 33 8.69 -0.57 3.36
C ILE A 33 9.23 0.78 2.89
N TRP A 34 8.36 1.74 2.62
CA TRP A 34 8.75 3.08 2.18
C TRP A 34 9.65 3.77 3.22
N THR A 35 9.27 3.68 4.49
CA THR A 35 10.04 4.24 5.60
C THR A 35 11.42 3.58 5.71
N MET A 36 11.51 2.27 5.54
CA MET A 36 12.78 1.55 5.53
C MET A 36 13.67 1.97 4.36
N LEU A 37 13.11 2.19 3.18
CA LEU A 37 13.84 2.69 2.01
C LEU A 37 14.37 4.11 2.28
N GLU A 38 13.58 4.98 2.87
CA GLU A 38 14.00 6.33 3.24
C GLU A 38 15.13 6.29 4.28
N ASP A 39 15.03 5.41 5.26
CA ASP A 39 16.09 5.21 6.27
C ASP A 39 17.40 4.72 5.62
N ALA A 40 17.31 3.90 4.57
CA ALA A 40 18.43 3.48 3.75
C ALA A 40 18.90 4.55 2.74
N ARG A 41 18.35 5.76 2.79
CA ARG A 41 18.65 6.89 1.91
C ARG A 41 18.30 6.64 0.44
N MET A 42 17.32 5.79 0.20
CA MET A 42 16.76 5.57 -1.14
C MET A 42 15.54 6.45 -1.36
N GLY A 43 15.33 6.86 -2.60
CA GLY A 43 14.09 7.49 -3.03
C GLY A 43 13.09 6.43 -3.46
N ALA A 44 11.82 6.62 -3.11
CA ALA A 44 10.73 5.77 -3.52
C ALA A 44 9.48 6.60 -3.81
N SER A 45 8.61 6.10 -4.65
CA SER A 45 7.30 6.70 -4.85
C SER A 45 6.23 5.64 -5.01
N LEU A 46 5.04 5.91 -4.55
CA LEU A 46 3.91 5.01 -4.68
C LEU A 46 3.15 5.37 -5.95
N GLN A 47 3.00 4.40 -6.85
CA GLN A 47 2.35 4.55 -8.14
C GLN A 47 1.17 3.60 -8.27
N HIS A 48 0.19 3.99 -9.07
CA HIS A 48 -1.03 3.22 -9.30
C HIS A 48 -1.29 3.11 -10.80
N TYR A 49 -0.51 2.27 -11.47
CA TYR A 49 -0.66 2.02 -12.91
C TYR A 49 -1.64 0.88 -13.22
N ASN A 50 -2.51 0.59 -12.27
CA ASN A 50 -3.54 -0.43 -12.42
C ASN A 50 -4.74 0.12 -13.23
N PRO A 51 -5.37 -0.70 -14.09
CA PRO A 51 -5.01 -2.08 -14.40
C PRO A 51 -4.01 -2.24 -15.55
N LEU A 52 -3.42 -1.17 -16.09
CA LEU A 52 -2.61 -1.20 -17.31
C LEU A 52 -1.45 -2.20 -17.26
N VAL A 53 -0.80 -2.35 -16.10
CA VAL A 53 0.37 -3.21 -15.95
C VAL A 53 0.05 -4.58 -15.35
N ASP A 54 -1.18 -4.85 -14.97
CA ASP A 54 -1.55 -6.02 -14.18
C ASP A 54 -1.19 -7.34 -14.89
N ASP A 55 -1.57 -7.49 -16.14
CA ASP A 55 -1.33 -8.71 -16.90
C ASP A 55 0.16 -8.92 -17.19
N GLU A 56 0.88 -7.87 -17.53
CA GLU A 56 2.32 -7.94 -17.79
C GLU A 56 3.10 -8.30 -16.53
N VAL A 57 2.77 -7.70 -15.38
CA VAL A 57 3.40 -8.02 -14.10
C VAL A 57 3.11 -9.47 -13.71
N ARG A 58 1.88 -9.91 -13.86
CA ARG A 58 1.49 -11.28 -13.54
C ARG A 58 2.26 -12.28 -14.40
N ALA A 59 2.37 -12.02 -15.69
CA ALA A 59 3.11 -12.88 -16.62
C ALA A 59 4.61 -12.88 -16.34
N ALA A 60 5.20 -11.70 -16.09
CA ALA A 60 6.64 -11.55 -15.87
C ALA A 60 7.14 -12.31 -14.65
N TRP A 61 6.35 -12.39 -13.59
CA TRP A 61 6.71 -13.05 -12.34
C TRP A 61 5.89 -14.30 -12.05
N ASN A 62 5.09 -14.77 -13.00
CA ASN A 62 4.26 -15.97 -12.87
C ASN A 62 3.42 -15.95 -11.58
N LEU A 63 2.73 -14.84 -11.36
CA LEU A 63 1.93 -14.64 -10.16
C LEU A 63 0.58 -15.37 -10.24
N PRO A 64 0.05 -15.85 -9.09
CA PRO A 64 -1.27 -16.48 -9.06
C PRO A 64 -2.37 -15.56 -9.56
N LEU A 65 -3.36 -16.12 -10.26
CA LEU A 65 -4.49 -15.36 -10.81
C LEU A 65 -5.35 -14.68 -9.74
N HIS A 66 -5.40 -15.25 -8.52
CA HIS A 66 -6.20 -14.71 -7.43
C HIS A 66 -5.50 -13.57 -6.66
N TRP A 67 -4.24 -13.26 -7.00
CA TRP A 67 -3.57 -12.10 -6.44
C TRP A 67 -4.01 -10.83 -7.17
N LYS A 68 -4.27 -9.79 -6.40
CA LYS A 68 -4.62 -8.47 -6.92
C LYS A 68 -3.43 -7.53 -6.75
N LEU A 69 -2.96 -6.94 -7.84
CA LEU A 69 -1.96 -5.89 -7.80
C LEU A 69 -2.62 -4.59 -7.35
N ILE A 70 -2.17 -4.06 -6.21
CA ILE A 70 -2.77 -2.85 -5.60
C ILE A 70 -2.01 -1.60 -6.04
N ALA A 71 -0.67 -1.65 -6.00
CA ALA A 71 0.18 -0.51 -6.27
C ALA A 71 1.58 -0.97 -6.67
N GLN A 72 2.38 -0.03 -7.12
CA GLN A 72 3.79 -0.24 -7.47
C GLN A 72 4.63 0.77 -6.70
N MET A 73 5.80 0.35 -6.24
CA MET A 73 6.73 1.24 -5.54
C MET A 73 8.10 1.17 -6.18
N PRO A 74 8.34 1.93 -7.25
CA PRO A 74 9.70 2.07 -7.78
C PRO A 74 10.59 2.77 -6.76
N PHE A 75 11.83 2.31 -6.65
CA PHE A 75 12.78 2.88 -5.71
C PHE A 75 14.21 2.83 -6.28
N GLY A 76 15.07 3.66 -5.75
CA GLY A 76 16.47 3.72 -6.18
C GLY A 76 17.22 4.82 -5.47
N VAL A 77 18.49 4.99 -5.83
CA VAL A 77 19.31 6.09 -5.32
C VAL A 77 18.84 7.40 -5.96
N PRO A 78 18.40 8.39 -5.17
CA PRO A 78 17.90 9.64 -5.73
C PRO A 78 19.03 10.48 -6.32
N VAL A 79 18.79 11.06 -7.49
CA VAL A 79 19.71 12.04 -8.11
C VAL A 79 19.36 13.47 -7.72
N THR A 80 18.10 13.70 -7.35
CA THR A 80 17.61 14.97 -6.82
C THR A 80 16.61 14.68 -5.71
N ARG A 81 16.38 15.66 -4.83
CA ARG A 81 15.38 15.56 -3.77
C ARG A 81 14.26 16.56 -4.03
N PRO A 82 13.02 16.22 -3.66
CA PRO A 82 11.91 17.16 -3.78
C PRO A 82 12.12 18.37 -2.88
N GLY A 83 11.57 19.50 -3.28
CA GLY A 83 11.50 20.69 -2.43
C GLY A 83 10.52 20.52 -1.27
N SER A 84 10.49 21.51 -0.39
CA SER A 84 9.51 21.53 0.70
C SER A 84 8.08 21.60 0.14
N LYS A 85 7.16 20.96 0.85
CA LYS A 85 5.73 20.99 0.54
C LYS A 85 5.03 21.95 1.51
N GLU A 86 4.07 22.69 0.99
CA GLU A 86 3.10 23.33 1.84
C GLU A 86 2.11 22.28 2.35
N VAL A 87 1.86 22.31 3.64
CA VAL A 87 0.91 21.42 4.27
C VAL A 87 -0.11 22.26 5.04
N MET A 88 -1.33 21.78 5.08
CA MET A 88 -2.38 22.37 5.91
C MET A 88 -1.92 22.38 7.38
N PRO A 89 -2.15 23.46 8.13
CA PRO A 89 -1.81 23.52 9.56
C PRO A 89 -2.36 22.32 10.33
N LEU A 90 -1.60 21.88 11.35
CA LEU A 90 -1.94 20.68 12.10
C LEU A 90 -3.29 20.78 12.81
N ASP A 91 -3.60 21.95 13.37
CA ASP A 91 -4.84 22.25 14.07
C ASP A 91 -6.10 22.24 13.16
N GLU A 92 -5.89 22.31 11.85
CA GLU A 92 -6.97 22.13 10.87
C GLU A 92 -7.16 20.66 10.45
N ARG A 93 -6.25 19.77 10.84
CA ARG A 93 -6.25 18.36 10.42
C ARG A 93 -6.42 17.38 11.57
N VAL A 94 -5.99 17.76 12.76
CA VAL A 94 -6.00 16.88 13.93
C VAL A 94 -6.70 17.60 15.07
N PHE A 95 -7.68 16.95 15.62
CA PHE A 95 -8.45 17.47 16.75
C PHE A 95 -8.27 16.52 17.92
N ALA A 96 -7.85 17.08 19.08
CA ALA A 96 -7.76 16.33 20.31
C ALA A 96 -8.92 16.80 21.24
N PHE A 97 -9.67 15.84 21.74
CA PHE A 97 -10.77 16.10 22.65
C PHE A 97 -10.35 15.62 24.03
N ASN A 98 -10.03 16.58 24.89
CA ASN A 98 -9.63 16.33 26.28
C ASN A 98 -10.72 16.91 27.20
N ASP A 99 -11.24 16.08 28.07
CA ASP A 99 -12.19 16.50 29.10
C ASP A 99 -11.50 17.16 30.28
#